data_ef09e4bda9aa99bf93e72cde882b0d99
#
_entry.id   ef09e4bda9aa99bf93e72cde882b0d99
#
_cell.length_a   1.000
_cell.length_b   1.000
_cell.length_c   1.000
_cell.angle_alpha   90.00
_cell.angle_beta   90.00
_cell.angle_gamma   90.00
#
_symmetry.space_group_name_H-M   'P 1'
#
loop_
_entity.id
_entity.type
_entity.pdbx_description
1 polymer ?
#
loop_
_entity_poly.entity_id
_entity_poly.type
_entity_poly.pdbx_seq_one_letter_code
_entity_poly.pdbx_strand_id
1 'polypeptide(L)'
;MTPPIDKRLPLSIVGGPTENTRVLPMSQKKATLIIDGIEGAIDLPVYSGSIGPDVIDVGGLTSKGMFTYDPGFVSTAACESEITYIDGGKGVLLHRGYPIDQLAAQSDYLETCYLLLYGELPTAEQREQFVSTVHNHTMVHEQIRTFFNGFRRDAHPMAIMCGVVGALSAFYHDSLDISDEHHRQVAAFRLIAKMPTLAAMSYKFSIGQPFMYPDNNLDYAENFLHMMFGTPCEPSKVSPVLAKAMDRVFLLHADHEQNASTSTVRLAGSSGANPFACIAAGIAALWGPSHGGANEAVLNMLEEIGDVSRIDEYVARAKDKDDPFRLMGFGHRVYKNFDPRAKVMKEAADEVLAELGIENDPLLDIAKRLEEIALEDEYFIEKKLYPNVDFYSGIILKAIGIPTSMFTVIFAVGRTVGWIAHWNEMISGSYRIGRPRQLYTGHAQRDFVSIDDRN
;
A
#
# COMPACT_ATOMS: atom_id res chain seq x y z
N MET A 1 -28.63 -18.16 -6.50
CA MET A 1 -28.23 -18.11 -7.92
C MET A 1 -27.51 -16.79 -8.09
N THR A 2 -26.20 -16.78 -8.25
CA THR A 2 -25.44 -15.61 -8.68
C THR A 2 -25.93 -15.22 -10.06
N PRO A 3 -26.21 -13.95 -10.36
CA PRO A 3 -26.51 -13.55 -11.72
C PRO A 3 -25.34 -13.97 -12.61
N PRO A 4 -25.61 -14.47 -13.82
CA PRO A 4 -24.54 -14.84 -14.74
C PRO A 4 -23.68 -13.61 -15.01
N ILE A 5 -22.37 -13.83 -15.10
CA ILE A 5 -21.40 -12.81 -15.54
C ILE A 5 -22.01 -12.13 -16.77
N ASP A 6 -22.21 -10.83 -16.69
CA ASP A 6 -22.71 -10.09 -17.83
C ASP A 6 -21.68 -10.19 -18.96
N LYS A 7 -21.98 -11.00 -19.97
CA LYS A 7 -21.13 -11.19 -21.16
C LYS A 7 -20.93 -9.89 -21.97
N ARG A 8 -21.43 -8.77 -21.47
CA ARG A 8 -21.39 -7.45 -22.07
C ARG A 8 -20.22 -6.58 -21.59
N LEU A 9 -19.25 -7.13 -20.85
CA LEU A 9 -17.97 -6.44 -20.72
C LEU A 9 -17.32 -6.45 -22.10
N PRO A 10 -17.20 -5.29 -22.78
CA PRO A 10 -16.54 -5.27 -24.07
C PRO A 10 -15.08 -5.71 -23.83
N LEU A 11 -14.70 -6.79 -24.48
CA LEU A 11 -13.33 -7.34 -24.52
C LEU A 11 -12.26 -6.34 -25.06
N SER A 12 -12.66 -5.09 -25.32
CA SER A 12 -11.83 -4.07 -25.98
C SER A 12 -11.24 -3.01 -25.06
N ILE A 13 -11.29 -3.17 -23.72
CA ILE A 13 -10.42 -2.38 -22.82
C ILE A 13 -8.98 -2.90 -22.89
N VAL A 14 -8.70 -3.84 -23.78
CA VAL A 14 -7.41 -4.51 -23.95
C VAL A 14 -6.48 -3.66 -24.79
N GLY A 15 -5.79 -2.72 -24.17
CA GLY A 15 -4.40 -2.49 -24.42
C GLY A 15 -3.60 -3.23 -23.37
N GLY A 16 -3.77 -4.54 -23.27
CA GLY A 16 -2.85 -5.36 -22.50
C GLY A 16 -1.44 -5.22 -23.08
N PRO A 17 -0.36 -5.33 -22.27
CA PRO A 17 0.98 -5.34 -22.82
C PRO A 17 1.02 -6.42 -23.91
N THR A 18 1.27 -6.00 -25.14
CA THR A 18 1.55 -6.93 -26.24
C THR A 18 2.55 -7.96 -25.73
N GLU A 19 2.36 -9.25 -26.09
CA GLU A 19 3.29 -10.34 -25.84
C GLU A 19 4.72 -9.98 -26.31
N ASN A 20 5.36 -9.10 -25.61
CA ASN A 20 6.78 -8.90 -25.66
C ASN A 20 7.35 -9.57 -24.44
N THR A 21 7.78 -10.82 -24.59
CA THR A 21 8.84 -11.37 -23.74
C THR A 21 10.04 -10.44 -23.94
N ARG A 22 10.06 -9.31 -23.21
CA ARG A 22 11.23 -8.46 -23.13
C ARG A 22 12.33 -9.27 -22.47
N VAL A 23 13.18 -9.85 -23.30
CA VAL A 23 14.51 -10.22 -22.86
C VAL A 23 15.19 -8.88 -22.54
N LEU A 24 15.48 -8.63 -21.28
CA LEU A 24 16.32 -7.48 -20.90
C LEU A 24 17.50 -7.41 -21.86
N PRO A 25 17.81 -6.25 -22.44
CA PRO A 25 19.00 -6.12 -23.26
C PRO A 25 20.17 -6.51 -22.35
N MET A 26 20.82 -7.63 -22.66
CA MET A 26 22.03 -8.06 -21.96
C MET A 26 22.99 -6.88 -22.00
N SER A 27 23.18 -6.23 -20.84
CA SER A 27 24.25 -5.26 -20.70
C SER A 27 25.57 -5.95 -21.05
N GLN A 28 26.43 -5.29 -21.82
CA GLN A 28 27.81 -5.75 -22.00
C GLN A 28 28.63 -5.67 -20.69
N LYS A 29 28.02 -5.11 -19.63
CA LYS A 29 28.63 -4.97 -18.33
C LYS A 29 28.57 -6.29 -17.56
N LYS A 30 29.64 -6.59 -16.83
CA LYS A 30 29.69 -7.69 -15.89
C LYS A 30 30.33 -7.23 -14.59
N ALA A 31 29.91 -7.81 -13.47
CA ALA A 31 30.62 -7.76 -12.22
C ALA A 31 31.48 -9.00 -12.07
N THR A 32 32.68 -8.85 -11.56
CA THR A 32 33.58 -9.99 -11.31
C THR A 32 33.78 -10.13 -9.82
N LEU A 33 33.39 -11.29 -9.28
CA LEU A 33 33.54 -11.63 -7.87
C LEU A 33 34.73 -12.54 -7.68
N ILE A 34 35.66 -12.16 -6.81
CA ILE A 34 36.84 -12.95 -6.39
C ILE A 34 36.62 -13.32 -4.93
N ILE A 35 36.76 -14.59 -4.59
CA ILE A 35 36.52 -15.10 -3.25
C ILE A 35 37.75 -15.89 -2.79
N ASP A 36 38.30 -15.53 -1.65
CA ASP A 36 39.46 -16.23 -1.08
C ASP A 36 39.13 -17.71 -0.87
N GLY A 37 40.02 -18.58 -1.31
CA GLY A 37 39.89 -20.05 -1.21
C GLY A 37 39.05 -20.68 -2.32
N ILE A 38 38.53 -19.91 -3.27
CA ILE A 38 37.85 -20.42 -4.46
C ILE A 38 38.67 -20.09 -5.70
N GLU A 39 39.03 -21.15 -6.46
CA GLU A 39 39.80 -20.98 -7.68
C GLU A 39 38.99 -20.32 -8.79
N GLY A 40 39.57 -19.28 -9.37
CA GLY A 40 39.00 -18.50 -10.47
C GLY A 40 38.06 -17.38 -10.03
N ALA A 41 37.77 -16.49 -10.96
CA ALA A 41 36.82 -15.39 -10.81
C ALA A 41 35.43 -15.83 -11.27
N ILE A 42 34.39 -15.32 -10.64
CA ILE A 42 32.98 -15.55 -11.00
C ILE A 42 32.46 -14.30 -11.71
N ASP A 43 32.14 -14.43 -12.98
CA ASP A 43 31.51 -13.35 -13.73
C ASP A 43 29.97 -13.42 -13.54
N LEU A 44 29.39 -12.29 -13.15
CA LEU A 44 27.96 -12.10 -12.87
C LEU A 44 27.40 -11.08 -13.87
N PRO A 45 26.28 -11.36 -14.53
CA PRO A 45 25.61 -10.40 -15.40
C PRO A 45 25.20 -9.14 -14.63
N VAL A 46 25.25 -7.99 -15.32
CA VAL A 46 24.74 -6.72 -14.81
C VAL A 46 23.61 -6.27 -15.71
N TYR A 47 22.44 -5.96 -15.14
CA TYR A 47 21.30 -5.44 -15.88
C TYR A 47 21.07 -3.97 -15.54
N SER A 48 20.68 -3.19 -16.55
CA SER A 48 20.31 -1.79 -16.41
C SER A 48 18.82 -1.63 -16.68
N GLY A 49 18.09 -0.97 -15.77
CA GLY A 49 16.70 -0.59 -16.00
C GLY A 49 16.58 0.61 -16.96
N SER A 50 15.35 1.05 -17.23
CA SER A 50 15.09 2.27 -18.01
C SER A 50 15.67 3.49 -17.33
N ILE A 51 15.57 3.53 -16.00
CA ILE A 51 16.13 4.55 -15.09
C ILE A 51 16.54 3.87 -13.80
N GLY A 52 17.36 4.52 -12.99
CA GLY A 52 17.80 4.01 -11.68
C GLY A 52 19.14 3.27 -11.73
N PRO A 53 19.52 2.61 -10.64
CA PRO A 53 20.79 1.90 -10.53
C PRO A 53 20.81 0.60 -11.33
N ASP A 54 22.02 0.18 -11.75
CA ASP A 54 22.26 -1.15 -12.30
C ASP A 54 22.09 -2.21 -11.21
N VAL A 55 21.70 -3.42 -11.60
CA VAL A 55 21.58 -4.59 -10.71
C VAL A 55 22.50 -5.72 -11.15
N ILE A 56 23.05 -6.47 -10.19
CA ILE A 56 23.90 -7.63 -10.44
C ILE A 56 23.07 -8.90 -10.28
N ASP A 57 23.00 -9.73 -11.31
CA ASP A 57 22.38 -11.05 -11.22
C ASP A 57 23.29 -12.02 -10.45
N VAL A 58 22.87 -12.32 -9.24
CA VAL A 58 23.60 -13.23 -8.32
C VAL A 58 23.16 -14.70 -8.45
N GLY A 59 22.23 -15.01 -9.36
CA GLY A 59 21.70 -16.38 -9.52
C GLY A 59 22.76 -17.44 -9.81
N GLY A 60 23.83 -17.05 -10.50
CA GLY A 60 24.98 -17.91 -10.81
C GLY A 60 25.74 -18.43 -9.58
N LEU A 61 25.67 -17.78 -8.42
CA LEU A 61 26.36 -18.17 -7.18
C LEU A 61 25.89 -19.52 -6.65
N THR A 62 24.65 -19.90 -6.93
CA THR A 62 24.10 -21.18 -6.49
C THR A 62 24.87 -22.38 -7.05
N SER A 63 25.39 -22.29 -8.27
CA SER A 63 26.21 -23.32 -8.90
C SER A 63 27.59 -23.51 -8.23
N LYS A 64 27.99 -22.52 -7.44
CA LYS A 64 29.24 -22.53 -6.63
C LYS A 64 28.98 -22.87 -5.16
N GLY A 65 27.74 -23.27 -4.83
CA GLY A 65 27.36 -23.60 -3.44
C GLY A 65 27.22 -22.39 -2.51
N MET A 66 27.10 -21.18 -3.08
CA MET A 66 27.04 -19.94 -2.31
C MET A 66 25.69 -19.22 -2.51
N PHE A 67 25.34 -18.43 -1.53
CA PHE A 67 24.16 -17.55 -1.53
C PHE A 67 24.55 -16.18 -1.01
N THR A 68 23.80 -15.17 -1.45
CA THR A 68 23.89 -13.82 -0.87
C THR A 68 23.21 -13.78 0.50
N TYR A 69 23.67 -12.89 1.36
CA TYR A 69 23.06 -12.60 2.66
C TYR A 69 22.62 -11.14 2.70
N ASP A 70 21.32 -10.92 2.60
CA ASP A 70 20.70 -9.60 2.60
C ASP A 70 19.37 -9.64 3.36
N PRO A 71 19.40 -9.64 4.71
CA PRO A 71 18.21 -9.62 5.53
C PRO A 71 17.38 -8.33 5.28
N GLY A 72 16.11 -8.51 4.92
CA GLY A 72 15.19 -7.39 4.64
C GLY A 72 15.34 -6.79 3.24
N PHE A 73 16.11 -7.42 2.34
CA PHE A 73 16.22 -7.03 0.92
C PHE A 73 16.70 -5.58 0.70
N VAL A 74 17.64 -5.11 1.52
CA VAL A 74 18.13 -3.71 1.50
C VAL A 74 18.84 -3.36 0.19
N SER A 75 19.52 -4.33 -0.42
CA SER A 75 20.28 -4.17 -1.66
C SER A 75 19.88 -5.19 -2.73
N THR A 76 18.71 -5.81 -2.61
CA THR A 76 18.24 -6.86 -3.51
C THR A 76 17.07 -6.38 -4.35
N ALA A 77 17.23 -6.30 -5.68
CA ALA A 77 16.12 -6.20 -6.61
C ALA A 77 15.44 -7.57 -6.71
N ALA A 78 14.23 -7.69 -6.17
CA ALA A 78 13.51 -8.96 -6.10
C ALA A 78 12.70 -9.27 -7.36
N CYS A 79 12.50 -8.30 -8.26
CA CYS A 79 11.74 -8.43 -9.50
C CYS A 79 12.08 -7.31 -10.48
N GLU A 80 11.62 -7.48 -11.71
CA GLU A 80 11.45 -6.40 -12.69
C GLU A 80 10.03 -5.86 -12.57
N SER A 81 9.84 -4.54 -12.73
CA SER A 81 8.52 -3.91 -12.71
C SER A 81 8.52 -2.63 -13.53
N GLU A 82 7.40 -2.36 -14.20
CA GLU A 82 7.14 -1.14 -14.96
C GLU A 82 6.17 -0.20 -14.23
N ILE A 83 5.75 -0.54 -13.00
CA ILE A 83 4.63 0.13 -12.31
C ILE A 83 5.07 1.41 -11.62
N THR A 84 6.03 1.31 -10.73
CA THR A 84 6.45 2.45 -9.91
C THR A 84 7.97 2.55 -9.83
N TYR A 85 8.46 3.77 -9.98
CA TYR A 85 9.87 4.10 -9.77
C TYR A 85 10.03 5.13 -8.64
N ILE A 86 11.00 4.89 -7.77
CA ILE A 86 11.34 5.78 -6.66
C ILE A 86 12.83 6.11 -6.69
N ASP A 87 13.15 7.42 -6.66
CA ASP A 87 14.47 7.91 -6.33
C ASP A 87 14.39 8.70 -5.01
N GLY A 88 14.67 8.00 -3.92
CA GLY A 88 14.58 8.58 -2.59
C GLY A 88 15.61 9.68 -2.33
N GLY A 89 16.73 9.68 -3.05
CA GLY A 89 17.75 10.73 -2.98
C GLY A 89 17.29 12.05 -3.58
N LYS A 90 16.52 11.98 -4.66
CA LYS A 90 15.97 13.13 -5.37
C LYS A 90 14.53 13.49 -4.96
N GLY A 91 13.87 12.67 -4.15
CA GLY A 91 12.46 12.86 -3.81
C GLY A 91 11.53 12.66 -5.01
N VAL A 92 11.81 11.66 -5.85
CA VAL A 92 11.04 11.35 -7.05
C VAL A 92 10.19 10.10 -6.79
N LEU A 93 8.92 10.17 -7.16
CA LEU A 93 7.97 9.05 -7.22
C LEU A 93 7.21 9.14 -8.52
N LEU A 94 7.31 8.09 -9.34
CA LEU A 94 6.64 7.99 -10.64
C LEU A 94 5.72 6.78 -10.66
N HIS A 95 4.48 6.95 -11.10
CA HIS A 95 3.58 5.87 -11.47
C HIS A 95 3.53 5.74 -13.00
N ARG A 96 3.99 4.61 -13.55
CA ARG A 96 4.09 4.40 -15.00
C ARG A 96 4.81 5.56 -15.73
N GLY A 97 5.78 6.20 -15.05
CA GLY A 97 6.52 7.34 -15.57
C GLY A 97 5.90 8.72 -15.28
N TYR A 98 4.67 8.79 -14.80
CA TYR A 98 4.03 10.06 -14.43
C TYR A 98 4.38 10.48 -13.00
N PRO A 99 4.81 11.74 -12.78
CA PRO A 99 5.12 12.25 -11.45
C PRO A 99 3.88 12.27 -10.54
N ILE A 100 4.05 11.84 -9.29
CA ILE A 100 2.95 11.72 -8.34
C ILE A 100 2.26 13.05 -8.01
N ASP A 101 2.98 14.14 -7.98
CA ASP A 101 2.45 15.48 -7.76
C ASP A 101 1.56 15.95 -8.92
N GLN A 102 1.91 15.60 -10.17
CA GLN A 102 1.07 15.90 -11.34
C GLN A 102 -0.20 15.05 -11.34
N LEU A 103 -0.10 13.76 -11.00
CA LEU A 103 -1.26 12.89 -10.88
C LEU A 103 -2.22 13.41 -9.79
N ALA A 104 -1.70 13.77 -8.62
CA ALA A 104 -2.51 14.27 -7.52
C ALA A 104 -3.16 15.64 -7.79
N ALA A 105 -2.57 16.45 -8.68
CA ALA A 105 -3.12 17.74 -9.07
C ALA A 105 -4.18 17.65 -10.18
N GLN A 106 -4.06 16.69 -11.11
CA GLN A 106 -4.78 16.67 -12.38
C GLN A 106 -5.65 15.42 -12.60
N SER A 107 -5.45 14.37 -11.79
CA SER A 107 -6.13 13.09 -11.90
C SER A 107 -6.96 12.79 -10.64
N ASP A 108 -7.67 11.68 -10.63
CA ASP A 108 -8.35 11.11 -9.47
C ASP A 108 -7.88 9.67 -9.20
N TYR A 109 -8.36 9.10 -8.11
CA TYR A 109 -7.94 7.76 -7.71
C TYR A 109 -8.30 6.69 -8.75
N LEU A 110 -9.49 6.74 -9.36
CA LEU A 110 -9.89 5.72 -10.34
C LEU A 110 -9.12 5.84 -11.66
N GLU A 111 -8.79 7.05 -12.10
CA GLU A 111 -7.92 7.24 -13.27
C GLU A 111 -6.50 6.74 -12.96
N THR A 112 -5.99 6.98 -11.75
CA THR A 112 -4.71 6.41 -11.29
C THR A 112 -4.78 4.88 -11.19
N CYS A 113 -5.92 4.30 -10.77
CA CYS A 113 -6.11 2.84 -10.82
C CYS A 113 -5.99 2.31 -12.25
N TYR A 114 -6.63 2.98 -13.21
CA TYR A 114 -6.51 2.61 -14.61
C TYR A 114 -5.05 2.65 -15.08
N LEU A 115 -4.35 3.75 -14.82
CA LEU A 115 -2.94 3.92 -15.16
C LEU A 115 -2.07 2.79 -14.63
N LEU A 116 -2.18 2.47 -13.34
CA LEU A 116 -1.37 1.43 -12.71
C LEU A 116 -1.63 0.04 -13.29
N LEU A 117 -2.90 -0.27 -13.62
CA LEU A 117 -3.30 -1.56 -14.19
C LEU A 117 -2.92 -1.73 -15.65
N TYR A 118 -3.09 -0.68 -16.46
CA TYR A 118 -2.98 -0.77 -17.93
C TYR A 118 -1.75 -0.08 -18.52
N GLY A 119 -1.04 0.73 -17.75
CA GLY A 119 0.26 1.31 -18.14
C GLY A 119 0.19 2.69 -18.77
N GLU A 120 -0.99 3.15 -19.20
CA GLU A 120 -1.22 4.46 -19.81
C GLU A 120 -2.46 5.15 -19.21
N LEU A 121 -2.53 6.47 -19.31
CA LEU A 121 -3.71 7.23 -18.92
C LEU A 121 -4.89 6.89 -19.85
N PRO A 122 -6.11 6.78 -19.30
CA PRO A 122 -7.27 6.43 -20.10
C PRO A 122 -7.69 7.57 -21.05
N THR A 123 -8.24 7.22 -22.20
CA THR A 123 -9.08 8.15 -22.95
C THR A 123 -10.38 8.43 -22.17
N ALA A 124 -11.12 9.47 -22.56
CA ALA A 124 -12.39 9.78 -21.89
C ALA A 124 -13.39 8.60 -21.91
N GLU A 125 -13.47 7.88 -23.02
CA GLU A 125 -14.32 6.70 -23.18
C GLU A 125 -13.84 5.54 -22.29
N GLN A 126 -12.54 5.27 -22.25
CA GLN A 126 -11.96 4.23 -21.40
C GLN A 126 -12.17 4.53 -19.91
N ARG A 127 -12.02 5.81 -19.52
CA ARG A 127 -12.27 6.25 -18.15
C ARG A 127 -13.74 6.04 -17.76
N GLU A 128 -14.68 6.46 -18.59
CA GLU A 128 -16.11 6.26 -18.35
C GLU A 128 -16.46 4.77 -18.18
N GLN A 129 -15.93 3.93 -19.07
CA GLN A 129 -16.11 2.48 -19.00
C GLN A 129 -15.52 1.88 -17.72
N PHE A 130 -14.31 2.29 -17.34
CA PHE A 130 -13.65 1.80 -16.15
C PHE A 130 -14.42 2.19 -14.89
N VAL A 131 -14.79 3.46 -14.75
CA VAL A 131 -15.56 3.98 -13.61
C VAL A 131 -16.91 3.25 -13.51
N SER A 132 -17.64 3.13 -14.62
CA SER A 132 -18.91 2.38 -14.67
C SER A 132 -18.74 0.93 -14.23
N THR A 133 -17.65 0.27 -14.66
CA THR A 133 -17.36 -1.12 -14.29
C THR A 133 -17.08 -1.23 -12.78
N VAL A 134 -16.28 -0.33 -12.22
CA VAL A 134 -16.02 -0.30 -10.77
C VAL A 134 -17.32 -0.09 -9.99
N HIS A 135 -18.14 0.88 -10.37
CA HIS A 135 -19.44 1.17 -9.73
C HIS A 135 -20.37 -0.04 -9.73
N ASN A 136 -20.38 -0.83 -10.81
CA ASN A 136 -21.20 -2.03 -10.91
C ASN A 136 -20.71 -3.20 -10.01
N HIS A 137 -19.53 -3.06 -9.38
CA HIS A 137 -18.94 -4.09 -8.51
C HIS A 137 -18.85 -3.69 -7.02
N THR A 138 -19.39 -2.53 -6.63
CA THR A 138 -19.28 -1.97 -5.27
C THR A 138 -19.96 -2.82 -4.18
N MET A 139 -21.14 -3.41 -4.50
CA MET A 139 -21.86 -4.27 -3.56
C MET A 139 -21.08 -5.54 -3.24
N VAL A 140 -21.08 -5.93 -1.96
CA VAL A 140 -20.60 -7.23 -1.51
C VAL A 140 -21.75 -8.22 -1.42
N HIS A 141 -21.42 -9.53 -1.45
CA HIS A 141 -22.42 -10.58 -1.25
C HIS A 141 -23.06 -10.45 0.13
N GLU A 142 -24.39 -10.53 0.23
CA GLU A 142 -25.14 -10.33 1.49
C GLU A 142 -24.69 -11.25 2.63
N GLN A 143 -24.26 -12.46 2.35
CA GLN A 143 -23.74 -13.36 3.39
C GLN A 143 -22.44 -12.87 4.03
N ILE A 144 -21.71 -11.93 3.42
CA ILE A 144 -20.57 -11.25 4.07
C ILE A 144 -21.02 -10.58 5.37
N ARG A 145 -22.23 -10.03 5.43
CA ARG A 145 -22.79 -9.46 6.68
C ARG A 145 -22.85 -10.48 7.81
N THR A 146 -23.20 -11.72 7.49
CA THR A 146 -23.20 -12.82 8.47
C THR A 146 -21.79 -13.15 8.93
N PHE A 147 -20.81 -13.09 8.03
CA PHE A 147 -19.42 -13.32 8.37
C PHE A 147 -18.89 -12.28 9.39
N PHE A 148 -19.31 -11.02 9.30
CA PHE A 148 -18.98 -10.00 10.29
C PHE A 148 -19.46 -10.37 11.70
N ASN A 149 -20.57 -11.07 11.85
CA ASN A 149 -21.10 -11.50 13.15
C ASN A 149 -20.17 -12.50 13.88
N GLY A 150 -19.20 -13.09 13.19
CA GLY A 150 -18.18 -13.95 13.79
C GLY A 150 -17.05 -13.20 14.49
N PHE A 151 -16.93 -11.89 14.26
CA PHE A 151 -15.91 -11.07 14.91
C PHE A 151 -16.44 -10.50 16.23
N ARG A 152 -15.52 -10.17 17.13
CA ARG A 152 -15.83 -9.35 18.30
C ARG A 152 -16.02 -7.89 17.86
N ARG A 153 -16.90 -7.14 18.53
CA ARG A 153 -17.15 -5.73 18.20
C ARG A 153 -15.94 -4.83 18.47
N ASP A 154 -15.09 -5.21 19.42
CA ASP A 154 -13.84 -4.54 19.75
C ASP A 154 -12.63 -5.05 18.93
N ALA A 155 -12.88 -5.89 17.89
CA ALA A 155 -11.83 -6.34 17.02
C ALA A 155 -11.24 -5.17 16.22
N HIS A 156 -9.91 -5.17 16.09
CA HIS A 156 -9.22 -4.15 15.29
C HIS A 156 -9.68 -4.22 13.82
N PRO A 157 -10.04 -3.10 13.18
CA PRO A 157 -10.57 -3.10 11.82
C PRO A 157 -9.64 -3.78 10.79
N MET A 158 -8.32 -3.69 10.95
CA MET A 158 -7.37 -4.40 10.09
C MET A 158 -7.47 -5.92 10.21
N ALA A 159 -7.75 -6.46 11.39
CA ALA A 159 -8.00 -7.90 11.57
C ALA A 159 -9.27 -8.33 10.82
N ILE A 160 -10.32 -7.51 10.90
CA ILE A 160 -11.55 -7.73 10.16
C ILE A 160 -11.27 -7.71 8.66
N MET A 161 -10.59 -6.67 8.16
CA MET A 161 -10.24 -6.53 6.74
C MET A 161 -9.44 -7.73 6.22
N CYS A 162 -8.44 -8.18 6.96
CA CYS A 162 -7.66 -9.37 6.61
C CYS A 162 -8.56 -10.61 6.43
N GLY A 163 -9.50 -10.82 7.35
CA GLY A 163 -10.45 -11.94 7.29
C GLY A 163 -11.45 -11.81 6.15
N VAL A 164 -12.12 -10.68 6.02
CA VAL A 164 -13.21 -10.51 5.04
C VAL A 164 -12.70 -10.46 3.60
N VAL A 165 -11.53 -9.87 3.35
CA VAL A 165 -10.93 -9.85 2.01
C VAL A 165 -10.50 -11.25 1.58
N GLY A 166 -9.87 -12.02 2.47
CA GLY A 166 -9.56 -13.42 2.19
C GLY A 166 -10.83 -14.27 1.93
N ALA A 167 -11.89 -14.00 2.66
CA ALA A 167 -13.18 -14.67 2.50
C ALA A 167 -13.85 -14.42 1.14
N LEU A 168 -13.52 -13.32 0.43
CA LEU A 168 -14.04 -13.07 -0.93
C LEU A 168 -13.74 -14.24 -1.89
N SER A 169 -12.66 -14.98 -1.67
CA SER A 169 -12.35 -16.20 -2.42
C SER A 169 -13.48 -17.25 -2.36
N ALA A 170 -14.22 -17.29 -1.25
CA ALA A 170 -15.33 -18.21 -1.05
C ALA A 170 -16.66 -17.73 -1.64
N PHE A 171 -16.74 -16.46 -2.09
CA PHE A 171 -17.96 -15.88 -2.64
C PHE A 171 -17.89 -15.64 -4.15
N TYR A 172 -16.69 -15.47 -4.72
CA TYR A 172 -16.48 -15.06 -6.10
C TYR A 172 -15.66 -16.09 -6.89
N HIS A 173 -16.15 -17.35 -6.94
CA HIS A 173 -15.48 -18.47 -7.59
C HIS A 173 -15.29 -18.29 -9.10
N ASP A 174 -16.07 -17.44 -9.72
CA ASP A 174 -16.06 -17.11 -11.14
C ASP A 174 -14.93 -16.16 -11.56
N SER A 175 -13.98 -15.84 -10.67
CA SER A 175 -12.82 -15.00 -10.95
C SER A 175 -11.56 -15.48 -10.20
N LEU A 176 -11.42 -16.79 -10.00
CA LEU A 176 -10.28 -17.38 -9.27
C LEU A 176 -9.24 -18.03 -10.18
N ASP A 177 -9.55 -18.31 -11.46
CA ASP A 177 -8.58 -18.87 -12.39
C ASP A 177 -7.57 -17.80 -12.79
N ILE A 178 -6.38 -17.89 -12.20
CA ILE A 178 -5.30 -16.94 -12.46
C ILE A 178 -4.67 -17.08 -13.85
N SER A 179 -4.90 -18.18 -14.54
CA SER A 179 -4.44 -18.42 -15.92
C SER A 179 -5.32 -17.68 -16.93
N ASP A 180 -6.57 -17.39 -16.58
CA ASP A 180 -7.52 -16.64 -17.39
C ASP A 180 -7.39 -15.13 -17.13
N GLU A 181 -7.05 -14.37 -18.17
CA GLU A 181 -6.90 -12.92 -18.10
C GLU A 181 -8.21 -12.23 -17.69
N HIS A 182 -9.35 -12.69 -18.21
CA HIS A 182 -10.65 -12.12 -17.84
C HIS A 182 -10.96 -12.32 -16.36
N HIS A 183 -10.66 -13.51 -15.80
CA HIS A 183 -10.81 -13.76 -14.37
C HIS A 183 -9.92 -12.82 -13.54
N ARG A 184 -8.68 -12.57 -13.97
CA ARG A 184 -7.78 -11.63 -13.30
C ARG A 184 -8.33 -10.19 -13.33
N GLN A 185 -8.86 -9.75 -14.48
CA GLN A 185 -9.47 -8.43 -14.63
C GLN A 185 -10.72 -8.27 -13.74
N VAL A 186 -11.62 -9.26 -13.76
CA VAL A 186 -12.83 -9.25 -12.90
C VAL A 186 -12.46 -9.21 -11.42
N ALA A 187 -11.46 -9.98 -11.01
CA ALA A 187 -10.97 -9.97 -9.63
C ALA A 187 -10.39 -8.59 -9.25
N ALA A 188 -9.65 -7.95 -10.16
CA ALA A 188 -9.12 -6.60 -9.95
C ALA A 188 -10.24 -5.57 -9.74
N PHE A 189 -11.26 -5.55 -10.61
CA PHE A 189 -12.43 -4.67 -10.44
C PHE A 189 -13.16 -4.92 -9.12
N ARG A 190 -13.37 -6.19 -8.76
CA ARG A 190 -14.03 -6.56 -7.51
C ARG A 190 -13.27 -6.10 -6.28
N LEU A 191 -11.94 -6.25 -6.29
CA LEU A 191 -11.11 -5.80 -5.19
C LEU A 191 -11.14 -4.28 -5.05
N ILE A 192 -10.88 -3.53 -6.13
CA ILE A 192 -10.93 -2.07 -6.09
C ILE A 192 -12.31 -1.58 -5.62
N ALA A 193 -13.39 -2.12 -6.19
CA ALA A 193 -14.74 -1.66 -5.91
C ALA A 193 -15.25 -2.01 -4.50
N LYS A 194 -14.84 -3.17 -3.95
CA LYS A 194 -15.39 -3.68 -2.68
C LYS A 194 -14.57 -3.26 -1.46
N MET A 195 -13.33 -2.87 -1.63
CA MET A 195 -12.47 -2.46 -0.50
C MET A 195 -13.06 -1.32 0.31
N PRO A 196 -13.56 -0.20 -0.28
CA PRO A 196 -14.19 0.85 0.51
C PRO A 196 -15.48 0.39 1.19
N THR A 197 -16.28 -0.49 0.56
CA THR A 197 -17.48 -1.06 1.17
C THR A 197 -17.14 -1.90 2.41
N LEU A 198 -16.14 -2.78 2.31
CA LEU A 198 -15.69 -3.61 3.43
C LEU A 198 -15.06 -2.77 4.56
N ALA A 199 -14.31 -1.73 4.19
CA ALA A 199 -13.73 -0.80 5.15
C ALA A 199 -14.81 -0.05 5.95
N ALA A 200 -15.81 0.51 5.26
CA ALA A 200 -16.94 1.17 5.90
C ALA A 200 -17.77 0.20 6.77
N MET A 201 -18.00 -1.02 6.30
CA MET A 201 -18.65 -2.07 7.09
C MET A 201 -17.86 -2.41 8.36
N SER A 202 -16.53 -2.45 8.29
CA SER A 202 -15.68 -2.70 9.47
C SER A 202 -15.85 -1.61 10.53
N TYR A 203 -15.91 -0.35 10.11
CA TYR A 203 -16.20 0.77 11.01
C TYR A 203 -17.62 0.70 11.59
N LYS A 204 -18.64 0.56 10.75
CA LYS A 204 -20.05 0.46 11.17
C LYS A 204 -20.27 -0.70 12.15
N PHE A 205 -19.61 -1.83 11.93
CA PHE A 205 -19.66 -2.97 12.82
C PHE A 205 -19.11 -2.62 14.21
N SER A 206 -17.96 -1.94 14.29
CA SER A 206 -17.34 -1.58 15.57
C SER A 206 -18.20 -0.65 16.43
N ILE A 207 -18.90 0.29 15.81
CA ILE A 207 -19.79 1.24 16.50
C ILE A 207 -21.24 0.76 16.63
N GLY A 208 -21.57 -0.42 16.07
CA GLY A 208 -22.90 -1.04 16.17
C GLY A 208 -23.99 -0.34 15.38
N GLN A 209 -23.63 0.35 14.31
CA GLN A 209 -24.56 0.96 13.38
C GLN A 209 -24.88 0.03 12.20
N PRO A 210 -26.05 0.22 11.54
CA PRO A 210 -26.39 -0.49 10.32
C PRO A 210 -25.35 -0.25 9.22
N PHE A 211 -25.07 -1.26 8.42
CA PHE A 211 -24.27 -1.09 7.22
C PHE A 211 -25.01 -0.25 6.19
N MET A 212 -24.32 0.73 5.62
CA MET A 212 -24.79 1.48 4.47
C MET A 212 -24.44 0.74 3.19
N TYR A 213 -25.36 0.77 2.22
CA TYR A 213 -25.07 0.28 0.87
C TYR A 213 -24.36 1.36 0.07
N PRO A 214 -23.51 0.98 -0.90
CA PRO A 214 -22.92 1.94 -1.82
C PRO A 214 -23.99 2.61 -2.68
N ASP A 215 -23.83 3.89 -2.98
CA ASP A 215 -24.60 4.64 -3.97
C ASP A 215 -23.75 4.87 -5.22
N ASN A 216 -24.11 4.23 -6.33
CA ASN A 216 -23.35 4.30 -7.57
C ASN A 216 -23.47 5.65 -8.32
N ASN A 217 -24.23 6.62 -7.79
CA ASN A 217 -24.28 7.99 -8.30
C ASN A 217 -23.16 8.86 -7.68
N LEU A 218 -22.49 8.38 -6.65
CA LEU A 218 -21.42 9.09 -5.96
C LEU A 218 -20.05 8.67 -6.50
N ASP A 219 -19.10 9.60 -6.48
CA ASP A 219 -17.70 9.28 -6.78
C ASP A 219 -17.10 8.32 -5.75
N TYR A 220 -15.98 7.69 -6.08
CA TYR A 220 -15.38 6.64 -5.27
C TYR A 220 -15.14 7.04 -3.82
N ALA A 221 -14.48 8.19 -3.59
CA ALA A 221 -14.18 8.68 -2.26
C ALA A 221 -15.42 9.23 -1.54
N GLU A 222 -16.32 9.89 -2.28
CA GLU A 222 -17.61 10.35 -1.77
C GLU A 222 -18.47 9.18 -1.29
N ASN A 223 -18.53 8.11 -2.09
CA ASN A 223 -19.26 6.88 -1.75
C ASN A 223 -18.68 6.19 -0.51
N PHE A 224 -17.35 6.17 -0.36
CA PHE A 224 -16.73 5.67 0.86
C PHE A 224 -17.17 6.47 2.10
N LEU A 225 -17.12 7.79 2.07
CA LEU A 225 -17.54 8.66 3.18
C LEU A 225 -19.05 8.52 3.45
N HIS A 226 -19.88 8.40 2.39
CA HIS A 226 -21.28 8.09 2.52
C HIS A 226 -21.52 6.79 3.28
N MET A 227 -20.86 5.71 2.90
CA MET A 227 -21.01 4.41 3.58
C MET A 227 -20.48 4.44 5.01
N MET A 228 -19.43 5.20 5.26
CA MET A 228 -18.80 5.27 6.58
C MET A 228 -19.64 6.08 7.57
N PHE A 229 -20.16 7.24 7.19
CA PHE A 229 -20.80 8.20 8.10
C PHE A 229 -22.32 8.28 7.92
N GLY A 230 -22.86 7.93 6.76
CA GLY A 230 -24.29 7.96 6.51
C GLY A 230 -25.07 7.02 7.44
N THR A 231 -26.37 7.31 7.60
CA THR A 231 -27.33 6.47 8.33
C THR A 231 -28.57 6.23 7.48
N PRO A 232 -29.27 5.08 7.64
CA PRO A 232 -30.44 4.78 6.80
C PRO A 232 -31.65 5.71 7.05
N CYS A 233 -31.64 6.48 8.15
CA CYS A 233 -32.77 7.32 8.56
C CYS A 233 -32.70 8.74 8.03
N GLU A 234 -31.57 9.16 7.44
CA GLU A 234 -31.36 10.53 6.95
C GLU A 234 -30.63 10.53 5.61
N PRO A 235 -30.92 11.52 4.73
CA PRO A 235 -30.11 11.73 3.53
C PRO A 235 -28.66 12.09 3.92
N SER A 236 -27.71 11.33 3.41
CA SER A 236 -26.30 11.64 3.59
C SER A 236 -25.85 12.68 2.56
N LYS A 237 -25.12 13.71 3.02
CA LYS A 237 -24.44 14.67 2.15
C LYS A 237 -22.97 14.70 2.55
N VAL A 238 -22.11 14.41 1.61
CA VAL A 238 -20.67 14.53 1.76
C VAL A 238 -20.22 15.87 1.19
N SER A 239 -19.38 16.59 1.93
CA SER A 239 -18.76 17.80 1.38
C SER A 239 -17.83 17.43 0.21
N PRO A 240 -17.92 18.13 -0.94
CA PRO A 240 -17.00 17.91 -2.06
C PRO A 240 -15.53 18.12 -1.69
N VAL A 241 -15.24 19.00 -0.74
CA VAL A 241 -13.88 19.25 -0.24
C VAL A 241 -13.36 18.00 0.49
N LEU A 242 -14.19 17.41 1.38
CA LEU A 242 -13.82 16.19 2.10
C LEU A 242 -13.68 14.99 1.15
N ALA A 243 -14.57 14.86 0.18
CA ALA A 243 -14.48 13.82 -0.84
C ALA A 243 -13.19 13.92 -1.66
N LYS A 244 -12.84 15.13 -2.12
CA LYS A 244 -11.60 15.41 -2.86
C LYS A 244 -10.34 15.12 -2.02
N ALA A 245 -10.35 15.47 -0.73
CA ALA A 245 -9.24 15.18 0.17
C ALA A 245 -9.06 13.67 0.37
N MET A 246 -10.15 12.91 0.54
CA MET A 246 -10.10 11.45 0.62
C MET A 246 -9.62 10.80 -0.68
N ASP A 247 -10.03 11.32 -1.83
CA ASP A 247 -9.56 10.84 -3.14
C ASP A 247 -8.04 11.02 -3.25
N ARG A 248 -7.52 12.20 -2.87
CA ARG A 248 -6.07 12.47 -2.80
C ARG A 248 -5.35 11.52 -1.82
N VAL A 249 -5.97 11.22 -0.65
CA VAL A 249 -5.43 10.23 0.29
C VAL A 249 -5.30 8.87 -0.40
N PHE A 250 -6.33 8.39 -1.08
CA PHE A 250 -6.28 7.11 -1.80
C PHE A 250 -5.24 7.12 -2.91
N LEU A 251 -5.20 8.17 -3.74
CA LEU A 251 -4.28 8.31 -4.86
C LEU A 251 -2.82 8.29 -4.39
N LEU A 252 -2.47 9.08 -3.38
CA LEU A 252 -1.10 9.19 -2.88
C LEU A 252 -0.61 7.93 -2.15
N HIS A 253 -1.53 7.03 -1.79
CA HIS A 253 -1.23 5.72 -1.22
C HIS A 253 -1.34 4.57 -2.22
N ALA A 254 -1.71 4.83 -3.49
CA ALA A 254 -2.04 3.81 -4.48
C ALA A 254 -0.92 2.77 -4.70
N ASP A 255 0.32 3.22 -4.80
CA ASP A 255 1.48 2.33 -4.87
C ASP A 255 2.77 2.98 -4.33
N HIS A 256 3.72 2.14 -3.93
CA HIS A 256 5.03 2.58 -3.45
C HIS A 256 6.09 1.49 -3.64
N GLU A 257 6.22 0.97 -4.89
CA GLU A 257 7.22 -0.02 -5.28
C GLU A 257 7.18 -1.31 -4.43
N GLN A 258 8.35 -1.95 -4.23
CA GLN A 258 8.51 -3.20 -3.46
C GLN A 258 8.63 -2.92 -1.94
N ASN A 259 7.58 -2.39 -1.34
CA ASN A 259 7.45 -2.32 0.12
C ASN A 259 7.09 -3.71 0.70
N ALA A 260 7.06 -3.83 2.04
CA ALA A 260 6.82 -5.10 2.71
C ALA A 260 5.50 -5.78 2.30
N SER A 261 4.41 -5.02 2.16
CA SER A 261 3.11 -5.60 1.78
C SER A 261 3.05 -5.97 0.30
N THR A 262 3.60 -5.17 -0.60
CA THR A 262 3.68 -5.49 -2.04
C THR A 262 4.53 -6.74 -2.27
N SER A 263 5.70 -6.83 -1.62
CA SER A 263 6.56 -8.02 -1.68
C SER A 263 5.86 -9.26 -1.10
N THR A 264 5.05 -9.10 -0.05
CA THR A 264 4.24 -10.19 0.52
C THR A 264 3.17 -10.66 -0.46
N VAL A 265 2.47 -9.75 -1.14
CA VAL A 265 1.48 -10.08 -2.18
C VAL A 265 2.14 -10.85 -3.33
N ARG A 266 3.29 -10.40 -3.81
CA ARG A 266 4.05 -11.10 -4.86
C ARG A 266 4.54 -12.47 -4.38
N LEU A 267 5.05 -12.55 -3.16
CA LEU A 267 5.53 -13.82 -2.60
C LEU A 267 4.38 -14.85 -2.46
N ALA A 268 3.23 -14.43 -1.94
CA ALA A 268 2.03 -15.27 -1.86
C ALA A 268 1.55 -15.69 -3.26
N GLY A 269 1.44 -14.73 -4.18
CA GLY A 269 1.03 -14.97 -5.57
C GLY A 269 1.97 -15.89 -6.34
N SER A 270 3.27 -15.89 -6.01
CA SER A 270 4.26 -16.76 -6.66
C SER A 270 3.99 -18.26 -6.49
N SER A 271 3.14 -18.64 -5.53
CA SER A 271 2.67 -20.02 -5.34
C SER A 271 1.46 -20.36 -6.21
N GLY A 272 0.94 -19.44 -7.02
CA GLY A 272 -0.29 -19.60 -7.77
C GLY A 272 -1.56 -19.30 -6.97
N ALA A 273 -1.43 -18.60 -5.82
CA ALA A 273 -2.58 -18.24 -5.01
C ALA A 273 -3.46 -17.17 -5.71
N ASN A 274 -4.78 -17.28 -5.49
CA ASN A 274 -5.75 -16.35 -6.05
C ASN A 274 -5.56 -14.91 -5.50
N PRO A 275 -5.99 -13.87 -6.23
CA PRO A 275 -5.71 -12.49 -5.85
C PRO A 275 -6.32 -12.07 -4.51
N PHE A 276 -7.51 -12.55 -4.14
CA PHE A 276 -8.14 -12.20 -2.85
C PHE A 276 -7.29 -12.68 -1.67
N ALA A 277 -6.76 -13.89 -1.74
CA ALA A 277 -5.87 -14.44 -0.72
C ALA A 277 -4.53 -13.66 -0.66
N CYS A 278 -3.98 -13.30 -1.83
CA CYS A 278 -2.74 -12.51 -1.90
C CYS A 278 -2.92 -11.12 -1.30
N ILE A 279 -4.04 -10.45 -1.59
CA ILE A 279 -4.34 -9.12 -1.03
C ILE A 279 -4.57 -9.21 0.49
N ALA A 280 -5.24 -10.25 0.98
CA ALA A 280 -5.36 -10.48 2.43
C ALA A 280 -3.98 -10.62 3.11
N ALA A 281 -3.02 -11.30 2.48
CA ALA A 281 -1.64 -11.38 2.96
C ALA A 281 -0.94 -10.00 2.95
N GLY A 282 -1.19 -9.19 1.92
CA GLY A 282 -0.73 -7.80 1.84
C GLY A 282 -1.29 -6.93 2.97
N ILE A 283 -2.59 -7.07 3.27
CA ILE A 283 -3.26 -6.39 4.39
C ILE A 283 -2.61 -6.79 5.72
N ALA A 284 -2.35 -8.08 5.93
CA ALA A 284 -1.68 -8.58 7.12
C ALA A 284 -0.28 -7.97 7.30
N ALA A 285 0.50 -7.88 6.22
CA ALA A 285 1.82 -7.24 6.25
C ALA A 285 1.74 -5.73 6.48
N LEU A 286 0.73 -5.06 5.89
CA LEU A 286 0.53 -3.63 6.06
C LEU A 286 0.17 -3.28 7.51
N TRP A 287 -0.54 -4.14 8.22
CA TRP A 287 -0.95 -3.92 9.62
C TRP A 287 0.23 -3.87 10.60
N GLY A 288 1.40 -4.35 10.21
CA GLY A 288 2.58 -4.31 11.06
C GLY A 288 2.99 -2.87 11.44
N PRO A 289 3.39 -2.62 12.72
CA PRO A 289 3.75 -1.27 13.21
C PRO A 289 4.97 -0.67 12.48
N SER A 290 5.79 -1.49 11.87
CA SER A 290 6.96 -1.05 11.08
C SER A 290 6.62 -0.73 9.62
N HIS A 291 5.35 -0.80 9.21
CA HIS A 291 4.90 -0.54 7.85
C HIS A 291 3.72 0.44 7.81
N GLY A 292 2.47 0.00 7.83
CA GLY A 292 1.30 0.87 7.67
C GLY A 292 0.82 1.58 8.94
N GLY A 293 1.40 1.29 10.11
CA GLY A 293 1.01 1.91 11.36
C GLY A 293 1.63 3.29 11.64
N ALA A 294 2.34 3.88 10.67
CA ALA A 294 3.05 5.15 10.89
C ALA A 294 2.08 6.33 11.10
N ASN A 295 0.99 6.40 10.36
CA ASN A 295 0.01 7.47 10.51
C ASN A 295 -0.79 7.39 11.84
N GLU A 296 -1.10 6.17 12.32
CA GLU A 296 -1.63 5.98 13.68
C GLU A 296 -0.63 6.45 14.73
N ALA A 297 0.64 6.11 14.56
CA ALA A 297 1.70 6.50 15.48
C ALA A 297 1.91 8.03 15.52
N VAL A 298 1.66 8.76 14.42
CA VAL A 298 1.68 10.23 14.40
C VAL A 298 0.64 10.79 15.36
N LEU A 299 -0.62 10.36 15.27
CA LEU A 299 -1.66 10.88 16.15
C LEU A 299 -1.45 10.50 17.60
N ASN A 300 -1.05 9.26 17.88
CA ASN A 300 -0.72 8.83 19.23
C ASN A 300 0.40 9.71 19.83
N MET A 301 1.40 10.09 19.04
CA MET A 301 2.46 11.00 19.43
C MET A 301 1.93 12.41 19.71
N LEU A 302 1.07 12.96 18.83
CA LEU A 302 0.47 14.29 19.05
C LEU A 302 -0.40 14.30 20.31
N GLU A 303 -1.17 13.23 20.56
CA GLU A 303 -1.97 13.06 21.78
C GLU A 303 -1.08 12.90 23.04
N GLU A 304 0.08 12.21 22.95
CA GLU A 304 1.06 12.09 24.03
C GLU A 304 1.68 13.46 24.37
N ILE A 305 2.03 14.26 23.37
CA ILE A 305 2.51 15.64 23.57
C ILE A 305 1.41 16.47 24.26
N GLY A 306 0.19 16.43 23.73
CA GLY A 306 -1.04 16.92 24.32
C GLY A 306 -1.17 18.45 24.42
N ASP A 307 -0.06 19.20 24.49
CA ASP A 307 -0.05 20.67 24.60
C ASP A 307 1.19 21.28 23.95
N VAL A 308 1.01 22.42 23.26
CA VAL A 308 2.09 23.12 22.55
C VAL A 308 3.26 23.48 23.46
N SER A 309 3.01 23.80 24.74
CA SER A 309 4.05 24.13 25.72
C SER A 309 5.02 22.96 26.02
N ARG A 310 4.65 21.72 25.68
CA ARG A 310 5.48 20.53 25.88
C ARG A 310 6.34 20.16 24.70
N ILE A 311 6.18 20.83 23.57
CA ILE A 311 6.89 20.49 22.32
C ILE A 311 8.41 20.52 22.51
N ASP A 312 8.95 21.53 23.20
CA ASP A 312 10.41 21.64 23.39
C ASP A 312 10.98 20.45 24.20
N GLU A 313 10.23 19.93 25.18
CA GLU A 313 10.58 18.71 25.92
C GLU A 313 10.66 17.51 24.98
N TYR A 314 9.65 17.29 24.14
CA TYR A 314 9.60 16.15 23.22
C TYR A 314 10.61 16.25 22.07
N VAL A 315 10.87 17.45 21.61
CA VAL A 315 11.94 17.71 20.62
C VAL A 315 13.31 17.39 21.23
N ALA A 316 13.56 17.76 22.49
CA ALA A 316 14.78 17.39 23.17
C ALA A 316 14.93 15.86 23.32
N ARG A 317 13.86 15.17 23.71
CA ARG A 317 13.82 13.69 23.77
C ARG A 317 14.09 13.05 22.40
N ALA A 318 13.52 13.59 21.32
CA ALA A 318 13.74 13.08 19.98
C ALA A 318 15.20 13.24 19.50
N LYS A 319 15.90 14.25 20.01
CA LYS A 319 17.34 14.49 19.74
C LYS A 319 18.25 13.60 20.57
N ASP A 320 17.80 13.11 21.71
CA ASP A 320 18.53 12.21 22.58
C ASP A 320 18.56 10.78 21.96
N LYS A 321 19.75 10.23 21.77
CA LYS A 321 19.92 8.89 21.21
C LYS A 321 19.53 7.78 22.20
N ASP A 322 19.60 8.06 23.47
CA ASP A 322 19.33 7.13 24.56
C ASP A 322 17.85 7.12 24.97
N ASP A 323 17.06 8.16 24.60
CA ASP A 323 15.60 8.18 24.77
C ASP A 323 14.93 7.31 23.68
N PRO A 324 13.98 6.44 24.04
CA PRO A 324 13.24 5.63 23.06
C PRO A 324 12.26 6.43 22.20
N PHE A 325 11.91 7.65 22.61
CA PHE A 325 10.98 8.51 21.88
C PHE A 325 11.50 8.88 20.48
N ARG A 326 10.60 8.87 19.52
CA ARG A 326 10.90 9.28 18.12
C ARG A 326 9.75 10.13 17.60
N LEU A 327 10.07 11.17 16.84
CA LEU A 327 9.06 11.94 16.11
C LEU A 327 8.51 11.09 14.95
N MET A 328 7.26 10.68 15.11
CA MET A 328 6.55 9.90 14.09
C MET A 328 6.04 10.83 12.99
N GLY A 329 6.07 10.37 11.74
CA GLY A 329 5.71 11.19 10.58
C GLY A 329 6.80 12.14 10.09
N PHE A 330 8.01 12.05 10.66
CA PHE A 330 9.17 12.85 10.25
C PHE A 330 10.28 11.95 9.68
N GLY A 331 10.84 12.38 8.53
CA GLY A 331 11.76 11.56 7.77
C GLY A 331 11.07 10.38 7.06
N HIS A 332 11.80 9.66 6.26
CA HIS A 332 11.29 8.49 5.54
C HIS A 332 12.40 7.46 5.33
N ARG A 333 12.04 6.17 5.34
CA ARG A 333 13.05 5.11 5.11
C ARG A 333 13.66 5.20 3.72
N VAL A 334 12.88 5.57 2.71
CA VAL A 334 13.29 5.66 1.32
C VAL A 334 13.74 7.08 0.97
N TYR A 335 12.88 8.08 1.20
CA TYR A 335 13.22 9.48 0.87
C TYR A 335 14.28 10.01 1.83
N LYS A 336 15.42 10.41 1.26
CA LYS A 336 16.51 11.12 1.96
C LYS A 336 16.41 12.63 1.80
N ASN A 337 15.29 13.12 1.30
CA ASN A 337 14.90 14.48 1.10
C ASN A 337 13.40 14.60 1.38
N PHE A 338 12.71 15.58 0.80
CA PHE A 338 11.25 15.71 0.95
C PHE A 338 10.52 14.51 0.32
N ASP A 339 9.47 14.06 1.00
CA ASP A 339 8.48 13.14 0.42
C ASP A 339 7.65 13.93 -0.60
N PRO A 340 7.65 13.57 -1.90
CA PRO A 340 6.95 14.33 -2.94
C PRO A 340 5.42 14.38 -2.72
N ARG A 341 4.88 13.50 -1.91
CA ARG A 341 3.45 13.42 -1.56
C ARG A 341 3.07 14.42 -0.47
N ALA A 342 4.02 14.79 0.40
CA ALA A 342 3.76 15.59 1.60
C ALA A 342 3.21 16.98 1.27
N LYS A 343 3.69 17.64 0.21
CA LYS A 343 3.21 18.96 -0.20
C LYS A 343 1.73 18.93 -0.59
N VAL A 344 1.33 17.99 -1.43
CA VAL A 344 -0.07 17.85 -1.87
C VAL A 344 -0.97 17.52 -0.69
N MET A 345 -0.49 16.68 0.24
CA MET A 345 -1.24 16.30 1.44
C MET A 345 -1.40 17.47 2.40
N LYS A 346 -0.38 18.34 2.52
CA LYS A 346 -0.47 19.59 3.30
C LYS A 346 -1.55 20.52 2.74
N GLU A 347 -1.53 20.77 1.44
CA GLU A 347 -2.55 21.60 0.78
C GLU A 347 -3.96 21.03 1.01
N ALA A 348 -4.13 19.72 0.91
CA ALA A 348 -5.40 19.06 1.19
C ALA A 348 -5.82 19.19 2.68
N ALA A 349 -4.86 19.14 3.61
CA ALA A 349 -5.13 19.34 5.03
C ALA A 349 -5.64 20.75 5.30
N ASP A 350 -4.99 21.77 4.74
CA ASP A 350 -5.42 23.17 4.87
C ASP A 350 -6.83 23.38 4.28
N GLU A 351 -7.16 22.79 3.10
CA GLU A 351 -8.50 22.82 2.49
C GLU A 351 -9.56 22.21 3.43
N VAL A 352 -9.28 21.04 4.02
CA VAL A 352 -10.19 20.33 4.94
C VAL A 352 -10.45 21.11 6.22
N LEU A 353 -9.41 21.65 6.83
CA LEU A 353 -9.51 22.40 8.06
C LEU A 353 -10.32 23.69 7.87
N ALA A 354 -10.11 24.38 6.74
CA ALA A 354 -10.88 25.57 6.39
C ALA A 354 -12.36 25.23 6.15
N GLU A 355 -12.67 24.13 5.43
CA GLU A 355 -14.06 23.68 5.19
C GLU A 355 -14.79 23.35 6.49
N LEU A 356 -14.10 22.73 7.44
CA LEU A 356 -14.67 22.33 8.72
C LEU A 356 -14.68 23.45 9.77
N GLY A 357 -14.08 24.62 9.47
CA GLY A 357 -13.96 25.73 10.42
C GLY A 357 -13.11 25.39 11.65
N ILE A 358 -12.13 24.49 11.50
CA ILE A 358 -11.25 24.05 12.59
C ILE A 358 -10.08 25.02 12.67
N GLU A 359 -10.21 26.06 13.50
CA GLU A 359 -9.18 27.08 13.69
C GLU A 359 -8.33 26.85 14.96
N ASN A 360 -8.86 26.16 15.97
CA ASN A 360 -8.26 26.02 17.29
C ASN A 360 -8.29 24.56 17.80
N ASP A 361 -7.79 23.62 17.00
CA ASP A 361 -7.59 22.25 17.46
C ASP A 361 -6.21 22.09 18.09
N PRO A 362 -6.10 21.68 19.38
CA PRO A 362 -4.82 21.57 20.08
C PRO A 362 -3.81 20.63 19.38
N LEU A 363 -4.29 19.53 18.75
CA LEU A 363 -3.41 18.62 18.04
C LEU A 363 -2.89 19.23 16.75
N LEU A 364 -3.71 20.04 16.09
CA LEU A 364 -3.31 20.78 14.90
C LEU A 364 -2.26 21.83 15.23
N ASP A 365 -2.43 22.56 16.34
CA ASP A 365 -1.46 23.57 16.77
C ASP A 365 -0.11 22.92 17.11
N ILE A 366 -0.13 21.75 17.77
CA ILE A 366 1.08 20.95 18.00
C ILE A 366 1.70 20.53 16.66
N ALA A 367 0.90 20.04 15.72
CA ALA A 367 1.38 19.58 14.41
C ALA A 367 2.03 20.72 13.62
N LYS A 368 1.39 21.90 13.54
CA LYS A 368 1.95 23.08 12.87
C LYS A 368 3.28 23.51 13.50
N ARG A 369 3.34 23.53 14.85
CA ARG A 369 4.56 23.94 15.55
C ARG A 369 5.70 22.93 15.37
N LEU A 370 5.41 21.62 15.35
CA LEU A 370 6.40 20.59 15.05
C LEU A 370 6.90 20.70 13.62
N GLU A 371 6.03 21.02 12.66
CA GLU A 371 6.43 21.27 11.26
C GLU A 371 7.40 22.46 11.17
N GLU A 372 7.06 23.60 11.81
CA GLU A 372 7.94 24.79 11.83
C GLU A 372 9.32 24.45 12.38
N ILE A 373 9.37 23.74 13.52
CA ILE A 373 10.62 23.31 14.14
C ILE A 373 11.42 22.40 13.20
N ALA A 374 10.77 21.44 12.54
CA ALA A 374 11.46 20.51 11.65
C ALA A 374 12.03 21.21 10.40
N LEU A 375 11.46 22.33 9.98
CA LEU A 375 11.93 23.12 8.85
C LEU A 375 13.02 24.14 9.22
N GLU A 376 13.13 24.53 10.50
CA GLU A 376 14.05 25.59 10.96
C GLU A 376 15.23 25.06 11.81
N ASP A 377 15.05 23.97 12.54
CA ASP A 377 16.04 23.42 13.47
C ASP A 377 17.15 22.64 12.73
N GLU A 378 18.42 23.01 12.97
CA GLU A 378 19.60 22.44 12.30
C GLU A 378 19.68 20.92 12.41
N TYR A 379 19.31 20.31 13.55
CA TYR A 379 19.34 18.87 13.74
C TYR A 379 18.41 18.13 12.77
N PHE A 380 17.18 18.65 12.55
CA PHE A 380 16.21 18.06 11.63
C PHE A 380 16.61 18.29 10.20
N ILE A 381 17.13 19.47 9.87
CA ILE A 381 17.62 19.81 8.52
C ILE A 381 18.81 18.94 8.15
N GLU A 382 19.83 18.80 9.02
CA GLU A 382 21.00 17.98 8.78
C GLU A 382 20.63 16.51 8.58
N LYS A 383 19.69 15.99 9.39
CA LYS A 383 19.20 14.61 9.31
C LYS A 383 18.08 14.40 8.29
N LYS A 384 17.62 15.49 7.64
CA LYS A 384 16.52 15.47 6.66
C LYS A 384 15.24 14.85 7.21
N LEU A 385 14.89 15.20 8.43
CA LEU A 385 13.69 14.73 9.14
C LEU A 385 12.53 15.68 8.86
N TYR A 386 12.11 15.77 7.62
CA TYR A 386 10.96 16.56 7.20
C TYR A 386 9.64 15.81 7.42
N PRO A 387 8.51 16.53 7.61
CA PRO A 387 7.19 15.90 7.63
C PRO A 387 6.94 15.11 6.34
N ASN A 388 6.40 13.91 6.48
CA ASN A 388 6.09 13.02 5.37
C ASN A 388 4.57 12.91 5.11
N VAL A 389 4.16 12.06 4.18
CA VAL A 389 2.75 11.88 3.82
C VAL A 389 1.90 11.42 5.01
N ASP A 390 2.44 10.59 5.91
CA ASP A 390 1.70 10.04 7.06
C ASP A 390 1.35 11.12 8.08
N PHE A 391 2.20 12.15 8.21
CA PHE A 391 1.96 13.28 9.10
C PHE A 391 0.69 14.05 8.71
N TYR A 392 0.59 14.45 7.44
CA TYR A 392 -0.56 15.25 6.98
C TYR A 392 -1.81 14.41 6.75
N SER A 393 -1.68 13.16 6.26
CA SER A 393 -2.83 12.28 6.12
C SER A 393 -3.49 11.97 7.47
N GLY A 394 -2.70 11.81 8.54
CA GLY A 394 -3.21 11.67 9.89
C GLY A 394 -4.10 12.84 10.31
N ILE A 395 -3.65 14.08 10.05
CA ILE A 395 -4.41 15.31 10.35
C ILE A 395 -5.74 15.34 9.57
N ILE A 396 -5.70 15.06 8.26
CA ILE A 396 -6.90 15.02 7.41
C ILE A 396 -7.92 14.01 7.95
N LEU A 397 -7.48 12.78 8.20
CA LEU A 397 -8.35 11.69 8.62
C LEU A 397 -8.99 12.00 9.99
N LYS A 398 -8.22 12.56 10.91
CA LYS A 398 -8.72 13.01 12.23
C LYS A 398 -9.75 14.14 12.08
N ALA A 399 -9.47 15.15 11.27
CA ALA A 399 -10.37 16.28 11.04
C ALA A 399 -11.70 15.84 10.43
N ILE A 400 -11.69 14.89 9.50
CA ILE A 400 -12.91 14.30 8.90
C ILE A 400 -13.72 13.48 9.92
N GLY A 401 -13.11 13.09 11.05
CA GLY A 401 -13.76 12.28 12.10
C GLY A 401 -13.55 10.77 11.93
N ILE A 402 -12.58 10.35 11.11
CA ILE A 402 -12.19 8.95 10.97
C ILE A 402 -11.40 8.54 12.21
N PRO A 403 -11.80 7.48 12.94
CA PRO A 403 -11.07 7.04 14.12
C PRO A 403 -9.69 6.50 13.77
N THR A 404 -8.71 6.71 14.64
CA THR A 404 -7.31 6.33 14.43
C THR A 404 -7.14 4.85 14.03
N SER A 405 -7.94 3.96 14.62
CA SER A 405 -7.92 2.52 14.28
C SER A 405 -8.29 2.19 12.82
N MET A 406 -8.90 3.14 12.10
CA MET A 406 -9.24 3.00 10.68
C MET A 406 -8.15 3.52 9.74
N PHE A 407 -7.11 4.19 10.22
CA PHE A 407 -6.12 4.84 9.35
C PHE A 407 -5.39 3.84 8.45
N THR A 408 -4.89 2.74 9.02
CA THR A 408 -4.24 1.69 8.24
C THR A 408 -5.23 0.99 7.29
N VAL A 409 -6.53 0.95 7.62
CA VAL A 409 -7.57 0.45 6.72
C VAL A 409 -7.73 1.38 5.50
N ILE A 410 -7.73 2.70 5.72
CA ILE A 410 -7.75 3.70 4.63
C ILE A 410 -6.55 3.51 3.72
N PHE A 411 -5.37 3.32 4.32
CA PHE A 411 -4.16 3.00 3.57
C PHE A 411 -4.34 1.72 2.72
N ALA A 412 -4.91 0.65 3.28
CA ALA A 412 -5.17 -0.59 2.54
C ALA A 412 -6.13 -0.39 1.36
N VAL A 413 -7.17 0.46 1.52
CA VAL A 413 -8.08 0.81 0.41
C VAL A 413 -7.31 1.44 -0.75
N GLY A 414 -6.52 2.49 -0.47
CA GLY A 414 -5.72 3.15 -1.50
C GLY A 414 -4.70 2.21 -2.14
N ARG A 415 -3.99 1.39 -1.34
CA ARG A 415 -2.91 0.50 -1.79
C ARG A 415 -3.40 -0.72 -2.58
N THR A 416 -4.66 -1.04 -2.52
CA THR A 416 -5.23 -2.24 -3.17
C THR A 416 -4.90 -2.31 -4.65
N VAL A 417 -5.00 -1.21 -5.39
CA VAL A 417 -4.68 -1.19 -6.82
C VAL A 417 -3.20 -1.48 -7.09
N GLY A 418 -2.28 -0.92 -6.29
CA GLY A 418 -0.85 -1.19 -6.43
C GLY A 418 -0.53 -2.68 -6.20
N TRP A 419 -1.10 -3.27 -5.16
CA TRP A 419 -0.95 -4.70 -4.91
C TRP A 419 -1.44 -5.56 -6.06
N ILE A 420 -2.63 -5.23 -6.62
CA ILE A 420 -3.22 -5.96 -7.74
C ILE A 420 -2.36 -5.79 -8.99
N ALA A 421 -1.90 -4.58 -9.28
CA ALA A 421 -1.06 -4.29 -10.44
C ALA A 421 0.24 -5.12 -10.38
N HIS A 422 0.93 -5.12 -9.25
CA HIS A 422 2.14 -5.92 -9.04
C HIS A 422 1.89 -7.42 -9.08
N TRP A 423 0.76 -7.89 -8.53
CA TRP A 423 0.37 -9.28 -8.63
C TRP A 423 0.10 -9.68 -10.09
N ASN A 424 -0.68 -8.89 -10.82
CA ASN A 424 -1.04 -9.16 -12.20
C ASN A 424 0.18 -9.10 -13.13
N GLU A 425 1.08 -8.12 -12.95
CA GLU A 425 2.34 -8.03 -13.68
C GLU A 425 3.17 -9.31 -13.51
N MET A 426 3.29 -9.82 -12.28
CA MET A 426 3.99 -11.06 -11.99
C MET A 426 3.33 -12.27 -12.66
N ILE A 427 2.02 -12.44 -12.50
CA ILE A 427 1.28 -13.60 -13.02
C ILE A 427 1.24 -13.60 -14.56
N SER A 428 1.20 -12.44 -15.20
CA SER A 428 1.20 -12.30 -16.65
C SER A 428 2.57 -12.57 -17.28
N GLY A 429 3.64 -12.54 -16.50
CA GLY A 429 5.00 -12.79 -16.93
C GLY A 429 5.51 -14.19 -16.61
N SER A 430 6.80 -14.39 -16.83
CA SER A 430 7.50 -15.60 -16.38
C SER A 430 7.91 -15.42 -14.92
N TYR A 431 7.26 -16.12 -14.01
CA TYR A 431 7.58 -16.05 -12.58
C TYR A 431 8.00 -17.41 -12.00
N ARG A 432 8.69 -17.35 -10.88
CA ARG A 432 9.10 -18.54 -10.11
C ARG A 432 8.56 -18.42 -8.69
N ILE A 433 8.25 -19.59 -8.09
CA ILE A 433 7.87 -19.61 -6.68
C ILE A 433 8.98 -19.02 -5.81
N GLY A 434 8.62 -18.05 -4.98
CA GLY A 434 9.53 -17.41 -4.05
C GLY A 434 9.95 -18.38 -2.95
N ARG A 435 11.23 -18.73 -2.95
CA ARG A 435 11.84 -19.62 -1.94
C ARG A 435 13.23 -19.09 -1.55
N PRO A 436 13.31 -18.12 -0.66
CA PRO A 436 14.59 -17.60 -0.19
C PRO A 436 15.41 -18.70 0.50
N ARG A 437 16.73 -18.52 0.53
CA ARG A 437 17.67 -19.37 1.28
C ARG A 437 17.85 -18.82 2.69
N GLN A 438 18.43 -19.65 3.56
CA GLN A 438 18.81 -19.23 4.92
C GLN A 438 20.25 -19.66 5.24
N LEU A 439 20.94 -18.86 6.04
CA LEU A 439 22.15 -19.28 6.73
C LEU A 439 21.73 -20.08 7.96
N TYR A 440 21.98 -21.39 7.93
CA TYR A 440 21.66 -22.25 9.07
C TYR A 440 22.73 -22.12 10.18
N THR A 441 22.28 -21.70 11.35
CA THR A 441 23.14 -21.50 12.54
C THR A 441 22.78 -22.45 13.71
N GLY A 442 21.93 -23.44 13.43
CA GLY A 442 21.51 -24.41 14.43
C GLY A 442 22.55 -25.53 14.67
N HIS A 443 22.14 -26.57 15.38
CA HIS A 443 22.98 -27.72 15.61
C HIS A 443 23.26 -28.48 14.32
N ALA A 444 24.45 -29.07 14.23
CA ALA A 444 24.74 -30.10 13.24
C ALA A 444 23.84 -31.35 13.49
N GLN A 445 23.91 -32.32 12.58
CA GLN A 445 23.12 -33.56 12.72
C GLN A 445 23.36 -34.18 14.11
N ARG A 446 22.25 -34.52 14.76
CA ARG A 446 22.23 -35.22 16.05
C ARG A 446 21.31 -36.43 15.95
N ASP A 447 21.70 -37.51 16.65
CA ASP A 447 20.83 -38.68 16.75
C ASP A 447 19.64 -38.41 17.65
N PHE A 448 18.53 -39.05 17.35
CA PHE A 448 17.33 -38.98 18.18
C PHE A 448 17.58 -39.80 19.48
N VAL A 449 17.34 -39.16 20.61
CA VAL A 449 17.41 -39.80 21.94
C VAL A 449 15.98 -40.02 22.40
N SER A 450 15.67 -41.28 22.87
CA SER A 450 14.32 -41.59 23.37
C SER A 450 13.98 -40.76 24.61
N ILE A 451 12.69 -40.60 24.89
CA ILE A 451 12.25 -39.75 26.03
C ILE A 451 12.82 -40.28 27.36
N ASP A 452 12.94 -41.60 27.48
CA ASP A 452 13.42 -42.27 28.70
C ASP A 452 14.95 -42.11 28.92
N ASP A 453 15.67 -41.76 27.85
CA ASP A 453 17.15 -41.57 27.86
C ASP A 453 17.56 -40.10 27.89
N ARG A 454 16.60 -39.16 27.96
CA ARG A 454 16.87 -37.70 28.05
C ARG A 454 17.04 -37.28 29.50
N ASN A 455 18.22 -36.79 29.82
CA ASN A 455 18.59 -36.21 31.14
C ASN A 455 18.10 -34.75 31.23
#